data_7cdede2a343e6cff46e74e2f1c66499e
#
_entry.id   7cdede2a343e6cff46e74e2f1c66499e
#
_cell.length_a   1.000
_cell.length_b   1.000
_cell.length_c   1.000
_cell.angle_alpha   90.00
_cell.angle_beta   90.00
_cell.angle_gamma   90.00
#
_symmetry.space_group_name_H-M   'P 1'
#
loop_
_entity.id
_entity.type
_entity.pdbx_description
1 polymer ?
#
loop_
_entity_poly.entity_id
_entity_poly.type
_entity_poly.pdbx_seq_one_letter_code
_entity_poly.pdbx_strand_id
1 'polypeptide(L)'
;MYGQFTRVSAALANPHRLELLDLLAQREERSVEDLAADAGLSVANASQHLRQLLAAHLVESRRSQQFVFYRVAGDESVRLWQDVRDFAVARFGEVRDLVAGRVADRNPVVDDVAALIERIDRGEVALFDARPSEEFRSGHLPGATSLPLGHIDDVFLAALDTSRTVVVYCRGPFCTFADEAVAAFREHGFTAHRLELGVPEWRRLGFAVAVGDS
;
A
#
# COMPACT_ATOMS: atom_id res chain seq x y z
N MET A 1 6.15 14.12 31.04
CA MET A 1 6.44 12.87 30.31
C MET A 1 5.18 12.33 29.61
N TYR A 2 4.14 11.86 30.31
CA TYR A 2 2.92 11.31 29.68
C TYR A 2 2.22 12.24 28.72
N GLY A 3 2.23 13.57 28.94
CA GLY A 3 1.65 14.54 28.02
C GLY A 3 2.27 14.56 26.61
N GLN A 4 3.53 14.12 26.45
CA GLN A 4 4.12 13.97 25.12
C GLN A 4 3.63 12.68 24.42
N PHE A 5 3.43 11.61 25.19
CA PHE A 5 2.87 10.37 24.65
C PHE A 5 1.43 10.57 24.17
N THR A 6 0.62 11.33 24.93
CA THR A 6 -0.75 11.63 24.52
C THR A 6 -0.85 12.47 23.25
N ARG A 7 0.16 13.27 22.91
CA ARG A 7 0.18 14.01 21.61
C ARG A 7 0.20 13.05 20.43
N VAL A 8 1.04 12.01 20.48
CA VAL A 8 1.12 10.99 19.44
C VAL A 8 -0.19 10.19 19.37
N SER A 9 -0.69 9.70 20.49
CA SER A 9 -1.94 8.95 20.54
C SER A 9 -3.13 9.77 20.03
N ALA A 10 -3.23 11.05 20.41
CA ALA A 10 -4.27 11.95 19.93
C ALA A 10 -4.16 12.21 18.42
N ALA A 11 -2.94 12.27 17.88
CA ALA A 11 -2.75 12.42 16.45
C ALA A 11 -3.24 11.19 15.66
N LEU A 12 -3.12 9.98 16.21
CA LEU A 12 -3.61 8.75 15.60
C LEU A 12 -5.12 8.53 15.80
N ALA A 13 -5.77 9.18 16.76
CA ALA A 13 -7.18 8.98 17.11
C ALA A 13 -8.15 9.66 16.12
N ASN A 14 -7.94 9.48 14.80
CA ASN A 14 -8.83 10.00 13.77
C ASN A 14 -8.64 9.20 12.47
N PRO A 15 -9.73 8.71 11.84
CA PRO A 15 -9.64 7.84 10.66
C PRO A 15 -8.93 8.52 9.47
N HIS A 16 -9.23 9.79 9.18
CA HIS A 16 -8.57 10.50 8.06
C HIS A 16 -7.07 10.69 8.27
N ARG A 17 -6.61 10.82 9.51
CA ARG A 17 -5.17 10.92 9.79
C ARG A 17 -4.46 9.57 9.61
N LEU A 18 -5.12 8.47 9.96
CA LEU A 18 -4.60 7.13 9.70
C LEU A 18 -4.53 6.86 8.19
N GLU A 19 -5.56 7.22 7.45
CA GLU A 19 -5.60 7.12 5.99
C GLU A 19 -4.50 7.96 5.31
N LEU A 20 -4.32 9.21 5.75
CA LEU A 20 -3.25 10.08 5.23
C LEU A 20 -1.85 9.53 5.54
N LEU A 21 -1.64 8.91 6.70
CA LEU A 21 -0.38 8.22 7.02
C LEU A 21 -0.15 7.01 6.12
N ASP A 22 -1.19 6.22 5.85
CA ASP A 22 -1.14 5.06 4.97
C ASP A 22 -0.78 5.48 3.54
N LEU A 23 -1.42 6.53 3.03
CA LEU A 23 -1.12 7.12 1.72
C LEU A 23 0.32 7.66 1.63
N LEU A 24 0.81 8.31 2.68
CA LEU A 24 2.17 8.82 2.74
C LEU A 24 3.22 7.72 2.84
N ALA A 25 2.87 6.55 3.39
CA ALA A 25 3.78 5.41 3.46
C ALA A 25 4.07 4.79 2.08
N GLN A 26 3.25 5.09 1.06
CA GLN A 26 3.37 4.54 -0.30
C GLN A 26 4.34 5.30 -1.20
N ARG A 27 4.66 6.56 -0.88
CA ARG A 27 5.53 7.44 -1.68
C ARG A 27 6.44 8.26 -0.79
N GLU A 28 7.62 8.63 -1.32
CA GLU A 28 8.56 9.47 -0.58
C GLU A 28 7.96 10.82 -0.17
N GLU A 29 7.22 11.47 -1.06
CA GLU A 29 6.66 12.80 -0.81
C GLU A 29 5.39 13.03 -1.63
N ARG A 30 4.38 13.71 -1.04
CA ARG A 30 3.11 14.02 -1.69
C ARG A 30 2.63 15.43 -1.36
N SER A 31 2.00 16.10 -2.33
CA SER A 31 1.34 17.39 -2.11
C SER A 31 0.07 17.24 -1.27
N VAL A 32 -0.37 18.34 -0.65
CA VAL A 32 -1.65 18.36 0.09
C VAL A 32 -2.82 18.08 -0.85
N GLU A 33 -2.73 18.59 -2.07
CA GLU A 33 -3.75 18.43 -3.11
C GLU A 33 -3.91 16.96 -3.52
N ASP A 34 -2.80 16.25 -3.77
CA ASP A 34 -2.82 14.82 -4.10
C ASP A 34 -3.38 13.98 -2.96
N LEU A 35 -2.94 14.26 -1.72
CA LEU A 35 -3.42 13.57 -0.54
C LEU A 35 -4.91 13.81 -0.29
N ALA A 36 -5.38 15.03 -0.53
CA ALA A 36 -6.79 15.37 -0.41
C ALA A 36 -7.65 14.63 -1.44
N ALA A 37 -7.18 14.57 -2.70
CA ALA A 37 -7.88 13.87 -3.76
C ALA A 37 -8.01 12.37 -3.47
N ASP A 38 -6.90 11.71 -3.09
CA ASP A 38 -6.89 10.27 -2.80
C ASP A 38 -7.71 9.91 -1.55
N ALA A 39 -7.71 10.77 -0.52
CA ALA A 39 -8.49 10.55 0.70
C ALA A 39 -9.94 11.03 0.60
N GLY A 40 -10.40 11.55 -0.55
CA GLY A 40 -11.74 12.09 -0.72
C GLY A 40 -12.03 13.31 0.19
N LEU A 41 -11.01 14.09 0.55
CA LEU A 41 -11.10 15.23 1.43
C LEU A 41 -11.03 16.56 0.66
N SER A 42 -11.56 17.64 1.24
CA SER A 42 -11.18 18.97 0.78
C SER A 42 -9.73 19.27 1.15
N VAL A 43 -9.03 20.06 0.33
CA VAL A 43 -7.65 20.50 0.57
C VAL A 43 -7.50 21.16 1.95
N ALA A 44 -8.48 21.95 2.36
CA ALA A 44 -8.48 22.60 3.68
C ALA A 44 -8.53 21.58 4.83
N ASN A 45 -9.36 20.54 4.70
CA ASN A 45 -9.50 19.49 5.70
C ASN A 45 -8.24 18.62 5.76
N ALA A 46 -7.72 18.17 4.62
CA ALA A 46 -6.46 17.43 4.54
C ALA A 46 -5.31 18.22 5.17
N SER A 47 -5.18 19.52 4.84
CA SER A 47 -4.17 20.40 5.42
C SER A 47 -4.29 20.50 6.95
N GLN A 48 -5.52 20.53 7.50
CA GLN A 48 -5.74 20.56 8.95
C GLN A 48 -5.26 19.25 9.61
N HIS A 49 -5.59 18.10 9.04
CA HIS A 49 -5.15 16.80 9.54
C HIS A 49 -3.64 16.64 9.44
N LEU A 50 -3.03 17.00 8.31
CA LEU A 50 -1.58 16.95 8.12
C LEU A 50 -0.81 17.83 9.09
N ARG A 51 -1.32 19.03 9.43
CA ARG A 51 -0.72 19.87 10.48
C ARG A 51 -0.77 19.22 11.87
N GLN A 52 -1.80 18.43 12.18
CA GLN A 52 -1.86 17.71 13.45
C GLN A 52 -0.86 16.55 13.48
N LEU A 53 -0.67 15.83 12.36
CA LEU A 53 0.37 14.82 12.23
C LEU A 53 1.77 15.43 12.31
N LEU A 54 1.99 16.60 11.69
CA LEU A 54 3.24 17.36 11.76
C LEU A 54 3.56 17.80 13.21
N ALA A 55 2.57 18.32 13.93
CA ALA A 55 2.72 18.71 15.33
C ALA A 55 3.05 17.54 16.26
N ALA A 56 2.69 16.31 15.88
CA ALA A 56 3.02 15.07 16.58
C ALA A 56 4.33 14.44 16.07
N HIS A 57 5.03 15.05 15.13
CA HIS A 57 6.24 14.56 14.49
C HIS A 57 6.09 13.20 13.79
N LEU A 58 4.89 12.87 13.32
CA LEU A 58 4.63 11.67 12.54
C LEU A 58 4.93 11.88 11.05
N VAL A 59 4.86 13.12 10.60
CA VAL A 59 5.19 13.55 9.24
C VAL A 59 6.11 14.77 9.28
N GLU A 60 6.80 15.00 8.18
CA GLU A 60 7.55 16.22 7.89
C GLU A 60 6.88 16.97 6.75
N SER A 61 7.17 18.27 6.61
CA SER A 61 6.67 19.07 5.51
C SER A 61 7.77 19.91 4.88
N ARG A 62 7.66 20.09 3.57
CA ARG A 62 8.52 20.98 2.79
C ARG A 62 7.67 21.88 1.91
N ARG A 63 8.00 23.14 1.86
CA ARG A 63 7.37 24.09 0.93
C ARG A 63 8.18 24.20 -0.35
N SER A 64 7.51 24.11 -1.49
CA SER A 64 8.10 24.36 -2.79
C SER A 64 7.15 25.21 -3.62
N GLN A 65 7.59 26.42 -3.94
CA GLN A 65 6.74 27.44 -4.60
C GLN A 65 5.41 27.66 -3.84
N GLN A 66 4.29 27.38 -4.45
CA GLN A 66 2.94 27.50 -3.87
C GLN A 66 2.43 26.23 -3.20
N PHE A 67 3.15 25.09 -3.38
CA PHE A 67 2.73 23.79 -2.86
C PHE A 67 3.40 23.46 -1.54
N VAL A 68 2.68 22.71 -0.70
CA VAL A 68 3.23 22.10 0.51
C VAL A 68 3.23 20.60 0.33
N PHE A 69 4.41 20.01 0.44
CA PHE A 69 4.62 18.58 0.34
C PHE A 69 4.80 17.99 1.73
N TYR A 70 4.29 16.79 1.93
CA TYR A 70 4.43 16.03 3.15
C TYR A 70 5.06 14.67 2.86
N ARG A 71 5.82 14.17 3.84
CA ARG A 71 6.35 12.81 3.86
C ARG A 71 6.24 12.23 5.28
N VAL A 72 6.32 10.92 5.43
CA VAL A 72 6.48 10.32 6.76
C VAL A 72 7.79 10.76 7.38
N ALA A 73 7.82 10.98 8.70
CA ALA A 73 9.02 11.48 9.40
C ALA A 73 10.12 10.42 9.51
N GLY A 74 9.82 9.17 9.22
CA GLY A 74 10.74 8.02 9.23
C GLY A 74 9.97 6.71 9.31
N ASP A 75 10.71 5.62 9.19
CA ASP A 75 10.15 4.26 9.25
C ASP A 75 9.43 3.97 10.58
N GLU A 76 9.83 4.66 11.66
CA GLU A 76 9.17 4.53 12.96
C GLU A 76 7.71 4.99 12.92
N SER A 77 7.41 6.03 12.16
CA SER A 77 6.02 6.52 11.98
C SER A 77 5.16 5.50 11.23
N VAL A 78 5.73 4.86 10.21
CA VAL A 78 5.06 3.78 9.45
C VAL A 78 4.85 2.57 10.34
N ARG A 79 5.89 2.12 11.05
CA ARG A 79 5.79 0.98 11.99
C ARG A 79 4.74 1.20 13.06
N LEU A 80 4.72 2.39 13.66
CA LEU A 80 3.72 2.72 14.69
C LEU A 80 2.29 2.60 14.15
N TRP A 81 2.03 3.12 12.95
CA TRP A 81 0.73 2.97 12.29
C TRP A 81 0.40 1.49 12.02
N GLN A 82 1.35 0.73 11.47
CA GLN A 82 1.17 -0.70 11.22
C GLN A 82 0.89 -1.47 12.50
N ASP A 83 1.58 -1.18 13.60
CA ASP A 83 1.35 -1.83 14.90
C ASP A 83 -0.06 -1.54 15.46
N VAL A 84 -0.55 -0.31 15.33
CA VAL A 84 -1.94 0.04 15.69
C VAL A 84 -2.94 -0.73 14.84
N ARG A 85 -2.72 -0.81 13.54
CA ARG A 85 -3.54 -1.57 12.59
C ARG A 85 -3.54 -3.06 12.92
N ASP A 86 -2.37 -3.65 13.08
CA ASP A 86 -2.19 -5.08 13.34
C ASP A 86 -2.83 -5.46 14.68
N PHE A 87 -2.71 -4.61 15.70
CA PHE A 87 -3.42 -4.78 16.97
C PHE A 87 -4.94 -4.75 16.78
N ALA A 88 -5.47 -3.83 15.98
CA ALA A 88 -6.89 -3.75 15.71
C ALA A 88 -7.40 -5.00 14.96
N VAL A 89 -6.68 -5.47 13.93
CA VAL A 89 -7.01 -6.71 13.21
C VAL A 89 -7.00 -7.91 14.15
N ALA A 90 -6.04 -8.01 15.07
CA ALA A 90 -5.95 -9.12 16.01
C ALA A 90 -7.06 -9.13 17.07
N ARG A 91 -7.60 -7.95 17.43
CA ARG A 91 -8.52 -7.79 18.58
C ARG A 91 -9.97 -7.56 18.20
N PHE A 92 -10.23 -6.94 17.06
CA PHE A 92 -11.60 -6.65 16.61
C PHE A 92 -12.02 -7.67 15.55
N GLY A 93 -13.00 -8.53 15.90
CA GLY A 93 -13.54 -9.57 14.99
C GLY A 93 -14.04 -8.99 13.67
N GLU A 94 -14.75 -7.86 13.73
CA GLU A 94 -15.26 -7.14 12.56
C GLU A 94 -14.16 -6.74 11.57
N VAL A 95 -13.03 -6.24 12.06
CA VAL A 95 -11.88 -5.86 11.22
C VAL A 95 -11.23 -7.11 10.64
N ARG A 96 -11.08 -8.16 11.44
CA ARG A 96 -10.53 -9.44 10.98
C ARG A 96 -11.42 -10.07 9.91
N ASP A 97 -12.74 -10.02 10.07
CA ASP A 97 -13.68 -10.59 9.12
C ASP A 97 -13.70 -9.81 7.79
N LEU A 98 -13.54 -8.49 7.84
CA LEU A 98 -13.33 -7.65 6.65
C LEU A 98 -12.07 -8.04 5.88
N VAL A 99 -10.97 -8.31 6.57
CA VAL A 99 -9.73 -8.79 5.96
C VAL A 99 -9.89 -10.23 5.49
N ALA A 100 -10.44 -11.12 6.32
CA ALA A 100 -10.63 -12.53 6.00
C ALA A 100 -11.61 -12.77 4.84
N GLY A 101 -12.65 -11.96 4.72
CA GLY A 101 -13.60 -12.02 3.59
C GLY A 101 -12.94 -11.70 2.24
N ARG A 102 -11.83 -10.96 2.26
CA ARG A 102 -10.99 -10.70 1.07
C ARG A 102 -9.94 -11.79 0.86
N VAL A 103 -9.57 -12.52 1.92
CA VAL A 103 -8.51 -13.55 1.97
C VAL A 103 -9.06 -14.96 1.77
N ALA A 104 -10.32 -15.11 1.30
CA ALA A 104 -10.93 -16.43 1.11
C ALA A 104 -10.13 -17.40 0.22
N ASP A 105 -9.08 -16.90 -0.46
CA ASP A 105 -8.15 -17.65 -1.31
C ASP A 105 -6.70 -17.59 -0.82
N ARG A 106 -6.45 -17.88 0.45
CA ARG A 106 -5.07 -18.06 0.92
C ARG A 106 -4.39 -19.16 0.12
N ASN A 107 -3.40 -18.76 -0.68
CA ASN A 107 -2.55 -19.70 -1.38
C ASN A 107 -1.19 -19.74 -0.66
N PRO A 108 -0.69 -20.93 -0.26
CA PRO A 108 0.64 -21.08 0.36
C PRO A 108 1.78 -20.44 -0.43
N VAL A 109 1.60 -20.26 -1.73
CA VAL A 109 2.55 -19.57 -2.63
C VAL A 109 2.80 -18.13 -2.25
N VAL A 110 1.83 -17.49 -1.58
CA VAL A 110 1.86 -16.06 -1.23
C VAL A 110 2.16 -15.86 0.26
N ASP A 111 2.03 -16.92 1.07
CA ASP A 111 2.25 -16.87 2.52
C ASP A 111 3.74 -16.97 2.89
N ASP A 112 4.60 -17.53 2.01
CA ASP A 112 6.05 -17.57 2.17
C ASP A 112 6.73 -16.62 1.18
N VAL A 113 7.15 -15.46 1.70
CA VAL A 113 7.79 -14.41 0.91
C VAL A 113 9.10 -14.87 0.26
N ALA A 114 9.89 -15.68 0.95
CA ALA A 114 11.15 -16.17 0.39
C ALA A 114 10.89 -17.12 -0.80
N ALA A 115 9.95 -18.04 -0.65
CA ALA A 115 9.53 -18.92 -1.74
C ALA A 115 8.90 -18.13 -2.91
N LEU A 116 8.16 -17.07 -2.62
CA LEU A 116 7.60 -16.18 -3.65
C LEU A 116 8.71 -15.51 -4.48
N ILE A 117 9.74 -14.94 -3.81
CA ILE A 117 10.89 -14.33 -4.49
C ILE A 117 11.58 -15.33 -5.41
N GLU A 118 11.89 -16.53 -4.92
CA GLU A 118 12.53 -17.57 -5.74
C GLU A 118 11.70 -17.92 -6.98
N ARG A 119 10.38 -17.96 -6.87
CA ARG A 119 9.49 -18.26 -7.99
C ARG A 119 9.39 -17.11 -9.00
N ILE A 120 9.46 -15.87 -8.52
CA ILE A 120 9.56 -14.69 -9.40
C ILE A 120 10.86 -14.77 -10.19
N ASP A 121 11.99 -15.04 -9.54
CA ASP A 121 13.32 -15.14 -10.17
C ASP A 121 13.40 -16.26 -11.20
N ARG A 122 12.69 -17.38 -10.98
CA ARG A 122 12.57 -18.47 -11.95
C ARG A 122 11.57 -18.21 -13.08
N GLY A 123 10.85 -17.09 -13.05
CA GLY A 123 9.84 -16.77 -14.04
C GLY A 123 8.54 -17.58 -13.95
N GLU A 124 8.33 -18.33 -12.86
CA GLU A 124 7.11 -19.12 -12.61
C GLU A 124 5.93 -18.23 -12.18
N VAL A 125 6.22 -17.07 -11.62
CA VAL A 125 5.25 -16.07 -11.15
C VAL A 125 5.42 -14.80 -11.94
N ALA A 126 4.31 -14.22 -12.38
CA ALA A 126 4.22 -12.84 -12.86
C ALA A 126 3.69 -11.96 -11.72
N LEU A 127 4.53 -11.05 -11.21
CA LEU A 127 4.16 -10.14 -10.12
C LEU A 127 3.73 -8.79 -10.69
N PHE A 128 2.54 -8.32 -10.31
CA PHE A 128 1.98 -7.04 -10.74
C PHE A 128 1.69 -6.10 -9.57
N ASP A 129 1.98 -4.83 -9.77
CA ASP A 129 1.64 -3.74 -8.85
C ASP A 129 0.42 -2.98 -9.39
N ALA A 130 -0.72 -3.11 -8.71
CA ALA A 130 -1.97 -2.46 -9.11
C ALA A 130 -2.09 -0.99 -8.66
N ARG A 131 -1.06 -0.43 -8.01
CA ARG A 131 -1.04 0.97 -7.57
C ARG A 131 -0.82 1.92 -8.75
N PRO A 132 -1.13 3.22 -8.60
CA PRO A 132 -0.76 4.24 -9.59
C PRO A 132 0.73 4.18 -9.94
N SER A 133 1.08 4.42 -11.21
CA SER A 133 2.47 4.31 -11.71
C SER A 133 3.46 5.21 -10.97
N GLU A 134 3.01 6.31 -10.39
CA GLU A 134 3.87 7.19 -9.58
C GLU A 134 4.27 6.55 -8.25
N GLU A 135 3.38 5.75 -7.63
CA GLU A 135 3.70 4.99 -6.42
C GLU A 135 4.67 3.85 -6.75
N PHE A 136 4.47 3.18 -7.89
CA PHE A 136 5.39 2.17 -8.40
C PHE A 136 6.80 2.74 -8.56
N ARG A 137 6.94 3.87 -9.28
CA ARG A 137 8.25 4.51 -9.50
C ARG A 137 8.93 4.94 -8.20
N SER A 138 8.17 5.34 -7.19
CA SER A 138 8.68 5.73 -5.87
C SER A 138 9.22 4.56 -5.05
N GLY A 139 8.72 3.35 -5.34
CA GLY A 139 9.18 2.11 -4.72
C GLY A 139 8.21 0.97 -4.96
N HIS A 140 8.75 -0.17 -5.40
CA HIS A 140 7.97 -1.37 -5.71
C HIS A 140 8.71 -2.64 -5.31
N LEU A 141 8.01 -3.78 -5.28
CA LEU A 141 8.61 -5.07 -5.00
C LEU A 141 9.48 -5.50 -6.17
N PRO A 142 10.71 -6.02 -5.94
CA PRO A 142 11.60 -6.45 -7.02
C PRO A 142 10.93 -7.47 -7.94
N GLY A 143 11.10 -7.29 -9.25
CA GLY A 143 10.50 -8.14 -10.27
C GLY A 143 9.02 -7.85 -10.56
N ALA A 144 8.43 -6.85 -9.92
CA ALA A 144 7.06 -6.43 -10.22
C ALA A 144 6.98 -5.61 -11.50
N THR A 145 5.86 -5.76 -12.21
CA THR A 145 5.47 -4.92 -13.34
C THR A 145 4.36 -3.97 -12.91
N SER A 146 4.48 -2.69 -13.27
CA SER A 146 3.43 -1.70 -13.00
C SER A 146 2.18 -2.00 -13.82
N LEU A 147 1.04 -2.18 -13.17
CA LEU A 147 -0.24 -2.46 -13.80
C LEU A 147 -1.39 -1.76 -13.06
N PRO A 148 -1.51 -0.43 -13.14
CA PRO A 148 -2.66 0.29 -12.59
C PRO A 148 -3.97 -0.24 -13.18
N LEU A 149 -5.04 -0.30 -12.36
CA LEU A 149 -6.34 -0.87 -12.76
C LEU A 149 -6.85 -0.38 -14.11
N GLY A 150 -6.68 0.88 -14.43
CA GLY A 150 -7.11 1.46 -15.70
C GLY A 150 -6.36 0.94 -16.95
N HIS A 151 -5.34 0.11 -16.77
CA HIS A 151 -4.56 -0.51 -17.86
C HIS A 151 -4.80 -2.02 -17.99
N ILE A 152 -5.70 -2.58 -17.20
CA ILE A 152 -6.10 -3.99 -17.32
C ILE A 152 -7.26 -4.04 -18.31
N ASP A 153 -6.95 -4.34 -19.56
CA ASP A 153 -7.94 -4.52 -20.63
C ASP A 153 -7.77 -5.89 -21.32
N ASP A 154 -8.73 -6.25 -22.14
CA ASP A 154 -8.76 -7.54 -22.83
C ASP A 154 -7.55 -7.74 -23.74
N VAL A 155 -7.00 -6.66 -24.31
CA VAL A 155 -5.83 -6.72 -25.21
C VAL A 155 -4.58 -7.05 -24.42
N PHE A 156 -4.41 -6.41 -23.26
CA PHE A 156 -3.30 -6.69 -22.36
C PHE A 156 -3.38 -8.14 -21.85
N LEU A 157 -4.56 -8.57 -21.36
CA LEU A 157 -4.75 -9.91 -20.81
C LEU A 157 -4.53 -11.00 -21.85
N ALA A 158 -5.00 -10.80 -23.09
CA ALA A 158 -4.81 -11.76 -24.19
C ALA A 158 -3.34 -11.91 -24.64
N ALA A 159 -2.48 -10.93 -24.36
CA ALA A 159 -1.06 -10.98 -24.70
C ALA A 159 -0.19 -11.70 -23.67
N LEU A 160 -0.74 -12.01 -22.48
CA LEU A 160 0.01 -12.65 -21.41
C LEU A 160 -0.02 -14.19 -21.52
N ASP A 161 1.06 -14.82 -21.03
CA ASP A 161 1.16 -16.27 -20.92
C ASP A 161 0.32 -16.79 -19.73
N THR A 162 -0.76 -17.50 -20.03
CA THR A 162 -1.67 -18.08 -19.04
C THR A 162 -1.07 -19.23 -18.25
N SER A 163 0.09 -19.77 -18.65
CA SER A 163 0.77 -20.84 -17.91
C SER A 163 1.44 -20.37 -16.62
N ARG A 164 1.70 -19.06 -16.49
CA ARG A 164 2.33 -18.47 -15.31
C ARG A 164 1.28 -18.14 -14.25
N THR A 165 1.64 -18.39 -12.99
CA THR A 165 0.82 -17.90 -11.87
C THR A 165 0.94 -16.37 -11.77
N VAL A 166 -0.18 -15.69 -11.71
CA VAL A 166 -0.24 -14.23 -11.50
C VAL A 166 -0.33 -13.93 -10.02
N VAL A 167 0.49 -13.01 -9.53
CA VAL A 167 0.37 -12.45 -8.18
C VAL A 167 0.23 -10.94 -8.29
N VAL A 168 -0.78 -10.38 -7.65
CA VAL A 168 -1.05 -8.95 -7.66
C VAL A 168 -0.99 -8.39 -6.25
N TYR A 169 -0.31 -7.27 -6.07
CA TYR A 169 -0.32 -6.52 -4.82
C TYR A 169 -0.75 -5.06 -5.03
N CYS A 170 -1.06 -4.39 -3.92
CA CYS A 170 -1.35 -2.96 -3.91
C CYS A 170 -0.84 -2.31 -2.62
N ARG A 171 -1.53 -1.32 -2.07
CA ARG A 171 -1.11 -0.55 -0.88
C ARG A 171 -1.11 -1.35 0.44
N GLY A 172 -1.46 -2.62 0.42
CA GLY A 172 -1.52 -3.48 1.60
C GLY A 172 -2.92 -4.09 1.84
N PRO A 173 -3.20 -4.61 3.05
CA PRO A 173 -4.34 -5.51 3.28
C PRO A 173 -5.73 -4.85 3.10
N PHE A 174 -5.82 -3.52 3.15
CA PHE A 174 -7.12 -2.81 3.04
C PHE A 174 -7.40 -2.22 1.66
N CYS A 175 -6.42 -2.22 0.74
CA CYS A 175 -6.60 -1.72 -0.62
C CYS A 175 -7.40 -2.73 -1.47
N THR A 176 -8.34 -2.27 -2.28
CA THR A 176 -9.19 -3.12 -3.15
C THR A 176 -8.64 -3.30 -4.55
N PHE A 177 -7.66 -2.51 -4.97
CA PHE A 177 -7.13 -2.54 -6.34
C PHE A 177 -6.59 -3.92 -6.74
N ALA A 178 -5.93 -4.63 -5.81
CA ALA A 178 -5.45 -5.98 -6.09
C ALA A 178 -6.60 -6.99 -6.21
N ASP A 179 -7.70 -6.82 -5.46
CA ASP A 179 -8.88 -7.70 -5.57
C ASP A 179 -9.53 -7.58 -6.94
N GLU A 180 -9.72 -6.33 -7.41
CA GLU A 180 -10.29 -6.03 -8.73
C GLU A 180 -9.39 -6.57 -9.85
N ALA A 181 -8.08 -6.37 -9.74
CA ALA A 181 -7.12 -6.91 -10.70
C ALA A 181 -7.13 -8.45 -10.73
N VAL A 182 -7.10 -9.11 -9.58
CA VAL A 182 -7.17 -10.57 -9.48
C VAL A 182 -8.47 -11.11 -10.09
N ALA A 183 -9.61 -10.44 -9.86
CA ALA A 183 -10.87 -10.83 -10.46
C ALA A 183 -10.80 -10.78 -12.00
N ALA A 184 -10.28 -9.69 -12.56
CA ALA A 184 -10.11 -9.53 -14.01
C ALA A 184 -9.20 -10.63 -14.62
N PHE A 185 -8.07 -10.94 -13.97
CA PHE A 185 -7.20 -12.05 -14.40
C PHE A 185 -7.92 -13.40 -14.40
N ARG A 186 -8.69 -13.69 -13.34
CA ARG A 186 -9.43 -14.97 -13.20
C ARG A 186 -10.53 -15.12 -14.25
N GLU A 187 -11.25 -14.04 -14.56
CA GLU A 187 -12.25 -14.03 -15.63
C GLU A 187 -11.65 -14.39 -17.00
N HIS A 188 -10.37 -14.11 -17.20
CA HIS A 188 -9.62 -14.45 -18.43
C HIS A 188 -8.84 -15.78 -18.33
N GLY A 189 -9.12 -16.61 -17.30
CA GLY A 189 -8.59 -17.97 -17.18
C GLY A 189 -7.20 -18.07 -16.54
N PHE A 190 -6.67 -17.00 -15.95
CA PHE A 190 -5.40 -17.05 -15.23
C PHE A 190 -5.57 -17.65 -13.83
N THR A 191 -4.55 -18.36 -13.37
CA THR A 191 -4.37 -18.65 -11.95
C THR A 191 -3.81 -17.40 -11.29
N ALA A 192 -4.67 -16.63 -10.58
CA ALA A 192 -4.31 -15.34 -10.01
C ALA A 192 -4.56 -15.29 -8.51
N HIS A 193 -3.62 -14.71 -7.77
CA HIS A 193 -3.65 -14.56 -6.32
C HIS A 193 -3.28 -13.15 -5.90
N ARG A 194 -3.86 -12.72 -4.79
CA ARG A 194 -3.50 -11.48 -4.14
C ARG A 194 -2.33 -11.71 -3.16
N LEU A 195 -1.37 -10.78 -3.15
CA LEU A 195 -0.39 -10.63 -2.09
C LEU A 195 -0.89 -9.57 -1.11
N GLU A 196 -0.99 -9.93 0.17
CA GLU A 196 -1.46 -9.05 1.26
C GLU A 196 -0.46 -7.95 1.64
N LEU A 197 0.80 -8.11 1.21
CA LEU A 197 1.88 -7.18 1.51
C LEU A 197 1.93 -6.06 0.48
N GLY A 198 1.89 -4.82 0.96
CA GLY A 198 2.33 -3.66 0.18
C GLY A 198 3.82 -3.38 0.40
N VAL A 199 4.32 -2.30 -0.21
CA VAL A 199 5.71 -1.87 -0.07
C VAL A 199 6.09 -1.56 1.40
N PRO A 200 5.24 -0.92 2.22
CA PRO A 200 5.56 -0.69 3.63
C PRO A 200 5.74 -1.98 4.44
N GLU A 201 4.89 -3.00 4.21
CA GLU A 201 5.00 -4.30 4.86
C GLU A 201 6.27 -5.04 4.41
N TRP A 202 6.58 -4.99 3.11
CA TRP A 202 7.77 -5.58 2.52
C TRP A 202 9.05 -5.01 3.13
N ARG A 203 9.13 -3.68 3.26
CA ARG A 203 10.25 -3.00 3.96
C ARG A 203 10.35 -3.41 5.43
N ARG A 204 9.22 -3.53 6.12
CA ARG A 204 9.18 -3.96 7.53
C ARG A 204 9.75 -5.36 7.74
N LEU A 205 9.57 -6.25 6.77
CA LEU A 205 10.16 -7.59 6.77
C LEU A 205 11.66 -7.60 6.42
N GLY A 206 12.25 -6.47 6.07
CA GLY A 206 13.67 -6.31 5.77
C GLY A 206 14.05 -6.61 4.33
N PHE A 207 13.08 -6.74 3.43
CA PHE A 207 13.34 -6.96 2.00
C PHE A 207 13.65 -5.66 1.26
N ALA A 208 14.51 -5.77 0.25
CA ALA A 208 14.84 -4.66 -0.63
C ALA A 208 13.64 -4.20 -1.45
N VAL A 209 13.59 -2.92 -1.78
CA VAL A 209 12.58 -2.29 -2.64
C VAL A 209 13.30 -1.73 -3.87
N ALA A 210 12.77 -1.98 -5.04
CA ALA A 210 13.22 -1.37 -6.28
C ALA A 210 12.60 0.02 -6.47
N VAL A 211 13.23 0.88 -7.24
CA VAL A 211 12.75 2.24 -7.58
C VAL A 211 12.93 2.49 -9.07
N GLY A 212 12.09 3.36 -9.64
CA GLY A 212 12.12 3.67 -11.07
C GLY A 212 11.08 2.89 -11.85
N ASP A 213 11.29 2.75 -13.16
CA ASP A 213 10.31 2.14 -14.09
C ASP A 213 10.57 0.64 -14.33
N SER A 214 11.57 0.05 -13.67
CA SER A 214 11.97 -1.35 -13.86
C SER A 214 12.51 -1.96 -12.56
#